data_162c815793ee81b3c3cbc5f28d36737d
#
_entry.id   162c815793ee81b3c3cbc5f28d36737d
#
_cell.length_a   1.000
_cell.length_b   1.000
_cell.length_c   1.000
_cell.angle_alpha   90.00
_cell.angle_beta   90.00
_cell.angle_gamma   90.00
#
_symmetry.space_group_name_H-M   'P 1'
#
loop_
_entity.id
_entity.type
_entity.pdbx_description
1 polymer ?
#
loop_
_entity_poly.entity_id
_entity_poly.type
_entity_poly.pdbx_seq_one_letter_code
_entity_poly.pdbx_strand_id
1 'polypeptide(L)'
;MALQGLTETRITCQAEESHGPTARTDISWKYFDDEENEWRTLAILEFKNTYMLVQDDFAPGMADMRQGSPRSPRALISGAYSRRARQGFTWLREGASRLARQALKYSGSTGTGYVAIFDWKSMFIFDFEGMDEGEYELAKGTWFEETPGGQSYETFRMLLFGMLVKALKRNGLVN
;
A
#
# COMPACT_ATOMS: atom_id res chain seq x y z
N MET A 1 12.14 34.99 -16.26
CA MET A 1 11.66 33.60 -16.40
C MET A 1 10.50 33.43 -15.46
N ALA A 2 9.28 33.37 -15.97
CA ALA A 2 8.08 33.17 -15.18
C ALA A 2 8.02 31.72 -14.72
N LEU A 3 7.78 31.50 -13.42
CA LEU A 3 7.40 30.20 -12.86
C LEU A 3 5.97 29.89 -13.32
N GLN A 4 5.81 29.50 -14.58
CA GLN A 4 4.56 28.98 -15.12
C GLN A 4 4.44 27.52 -14.70
N GLY A 5 3.40 27.22 -13.94
CA GLY A 5 2.86 25.87 -13.83
C GLY A 5 2.98 25.13 -12.50
N LEU A 6 2.98 25.82 -11.35
CA LEU A 6 2.49 25.19 -10.12
C LEU A 6 0.96 25.35 -10.11
N THR A 7 0.25 24.40 -10.70
CA THR A 7 -1.16 24.19 -10.38
C THR A 7 -1.22 23.88 -8.88
N GLU A 8 -1.92 24.68 -8.10
CA GLU A 8 -2.12 24.43 -6.66
C GLU A 8 -2.96 23.14 -6.54
N THR A 9 -2.27 22.01 -6.39
CA THR A 9 -2.95 20.73 -6.16
C THR A 9 -3.60 20.77 -4.79
N ARG A 10 -4.93 20.73 -4.76
CA ARG A 10 -5.69 20.67 -3.51
C ARG A 10 -5.61 19.24 -2.95
N ILE A 11 -4.95 19.08 -1.80
CA ILE A 11 -4.83 17.81 -1.10
C ILE A 11 -5.53 17.92 0.26
N THR A 12 -6.27 16.90 0.64
CA THR A 12 -6.89 16.77 1.95
C THR A 12 -6.55 15.45 2.61
N CYS A 13 -6.60 15.44 3.94
CA CYS A 13 -6.48 14.23 4.76
C CYS A 13 -7.78 14.09 5.55
N GLN A 14 -8.45 12.96 5.40
CA GLN A 14 -9.72 12.67 6.06
C GLN A 14 -9.57 11.45 6.97
N ALA A 15 -10.11 11.56 8.19
CA ALA A 15 -10.19 10.46 9.13
C ALA A 15 -11.57 9.81 9.06
N GLU A 16 -11.62 8.49 9.26
CA GLU A 16 -12.85 7.70 9.40
C GLU A 16 -13.85 7.88 8.24
N GLU A 17 -13.41 7.59 7.04
CA GLU A 17 -14.25 7.72 5.85
C GLU A 17 -14.94 6.40 5.48
N SER A 18 -16.23 6.48 5.15
CA SER A 18 -17.00 5.34 4.66
C SER A 18 -17.04 5.32 3.13
N HIS A 19 -16.63 4.20 2.53
CA HIS A 19 -16.69 3.96 1.09
C HIS A 19 -17.78 2.92 0.79
N GLY A 20 -19.03 3.41 0.78
CA GLY A 20 -20.21 2.54 0.63
C GLY A 20 -20.53 1.74 1.91
N PRO A 21 -21.45 0.77 1.82
CA PRO A 21 -21.99 0.09 3.00
C PRO A 21 -20.98 -0.88 3.67
N THR A 22 -19.89 -1.18 3.06
CA THR A 22 -19.02 -2.29 3.46
C THR A 22 -17.55 -1.96 3.65
N ALA A 23 -17.12 -0.72 3.39
CA ALA A 23 -15.73 -0.29 3.53
C ALA A 23 -15.65 1.01 4.31
N ARG A 24 -14.84 1.04 5.37
CA ARG A 24 -14.50 2.21 6.16
C ARG A 24 -13.00 2.23 6.35
N THR A 25 -12.38 3.37 6.08
CA THR A 25 -10.95 3.58 6.23
C THR A 25 -10.67 4.47 7.42
N ASP A 26 -9.54 4.25 8.11
CA ASP A 26 -9.16 5.09 9.25
C ASP A 26 -8.62 6.43 8.81
N ILE A 27 -7.74 6.46 7.81
CA ILE A 27 -7.23 7.69 7.19
C ILE A 27 -7.18 7.53 5.68
N SER A 28 -7.65 8.54 4.96
CA SER A 28 -7.49 8.67 3.51
C SER A 28 -6.89 10.02 3.13
N TRP A 29 -5.94 10.00 2.19
CA TRP A 29 -5.46 11.20 1.52
C TRP A 29 -6.09 11.30 0.15
N LYS A 30 -6.58 12.48 -0.19
CA LYS A 30 -7.27 12.74 -1.45
C LYS A 30 -6.70 13.97 -2.12
N TYR A 31 -6.83 14.03 -3.44
CA TYR A 31 -6.63 15.24 -4.23
C TYR A 31 -7.89 15.56 -5.01
N PHE A 32 -8.04 16.82 -5.34
CA PHE A 32 -9.13 17.26 -6.21
C PHE A 32 -8.66 17.18 -7.65
N ASP A 33 -9.37 16.40 -8.45
CA ASP A 33 -9.17 16.28 -9.89
C ASP A 33 -10.01 17.37 -10.57
N ASP A 34 -9.34 18.40 -11.08
CA ASP A 34 -10.02 19.55 -11.70
C ASP A 34 -10.65 19.18 -13.05
N GLU A 35 -10.15 18.14 -13.73
CA GLU A 35 -10.71 17.68 -15.03
C GLU A 35 -12.05 16.97 -14.82
N GLU A 36 -12.12 16.08 -13.86
CA GLU A 36 -13.34 15.32 -13.53
C GLU A 36 -14.22 16.02 -12.49
N ASN A 37 -13.72 17.13 -11.88
CA ASN A 37 -14.40 17.90 -10.83
C ASN A 37 -14.81 17.05 -9.62
N GLU A 38 -13.91 16.14 -9.20
CA GLU A 38 -14.17 15.23 -8.08
C GLU A 38 -12.93 15.02 -7.18
N TRP A 39 -13.17 14.52 -5.95
CA TRP A 39 -12.11 14.09 -5.06
C TRP A 39 -11.71 12.66 -5.34
N ARG A 40 -10.43 12.43 -5.64
CA ARG A 40 -9.84 11.10 -5.84
C ARG A 40 -8.93 10.70 -4.70
N THR A 41 -8.97 9.44 -4.32
CA THR A 41 -8.14 8.90 -3.23
C THR A 41 -6.72 8.62 -3.72
N LEU A 42 -5.73 9.26 -3.08
CA LEU A 42 -4.31 9.04 -3.32
C LEU A 42 -3.81 7.79 -2.63
N ALA A 43 -4.11 7.66 -1.34
CA ALA A 43 -3.62 6.58 -0.49
C ALA A 43 -4.49 6.41 0.75
N ILE A 44 -4.42 5.23 1.34
CA ILE A 44 -5.15 4.86 2.56
C ILE A 44 -4.16 4.36 3.61
N LEU A 45 -4.41 4.72 4.88
CA LEU A 45 -3.77 4.12 6.05
C LEU A 45 -4.85 3.52 6.95
N GLU A 46 -4.67 2.26 7.28
CA GLU A 46 -5.52 1.49 8.18
C GLU A 46 -4.75 1.12 9.43
N PHE A 47 -5.31 1.41 10.59
CA PHE A 47 -4.74 1.03 11.88
C PHE A 47 -5.21 -0.35 12.32
N LYS A 48 -4.32 -1.08 12.96
CA LYS A 48 -4.60 -2.38 13.58
C LYS A 48 -4.10 -2.41 15.01
N ASN A 49 -4.63 -3.32 15.79
CA ASN A 49 -4.10 -3.60 17.11
C ASN A 49 -2.64 -4.04 17.01
N THR A 50 -1.84 -3.69 18.00
CA THR A 50 -0.43 -4.05 18.08
C THR A 50 -0.24 -5.57 17.92
N TYR A 51 0.82 -5.97 17.21
CA TYR A 51 1.17 -7.36 16.88
C TYR A 51 0.19 -8.09 15.94
N MET A 52 -0.62 -7.36 15.20
CA MET A 52 -1.46 -7.95 14.16
C MET A 52 -0.68 -8.23 12.86
N LEU A 53 0.43 -7.52 12.63
CA LEU A 53 1.30 -7.72 11.49
C LEU A 53 2.46 -8.64 11.89
N VAL A 54 2.56 -9.79 11.21
CA VAL A 54 3.65 -10.77 11.41
C VAL A 54 4.47 -10.83 10.13
N GLN A 55 5.75 -10.48 10.20
CA GLN A 55 6.63 -10.34 9.03
C GLN A 55 6.64 -11.59 8.14
N ASP A 56 6.73 -12.77 8.75
CA ASP A 56 6.78 -14.03 8.00
C ASP A 56 5.53 -14.28 7.16
N ASP A 57 4.38 -13.75 7.57
CA ASP A 57 3.13 -13.87 6.82
C ASP A 57 3.13 -12.98 5.58
N PHE A 58 3.83 -11.85 5.63
CA PHE A 58 3.98 -10.90 4.52
C PHE A 58 5.20 -11.19 3.63
N ALA A 59 6.18 -11.94 4.12
CA ALA A 59 7.44 -12.18 3.43
C ALA A 59 7.30 -12.62 1.96
N PRO A 60 6.30 -13.43 1.57
CA PRO A 60 6.12 -13.79 0.16
C PRO A 60 5.71 -12.63 -0.75
N GLY A 61 5.08 -11.59 -0.20
CA GLY A 61 4.65 -10.38 -0.93
C GLY A 61 5.64 -9.23 -0.86
N MET A 62 6.71 -9.37 -0.08
CA MET A 62 7.72 -8.32 0.04
C MET A 62 8.50 -8.23 -1.27
N ALA A 63 8.45 -7.06 -1.89
CA ALA A 63 9.35 -6.71 -2.98
C ALA A 63 10.76 -6.54 -2.37
N ASP A 64 11.62 -7.51 -2.57
CA ASP A 64 13.02 -7.39 -2.16
C ASP A 64 13.71 -6.42 -3.12
N MET A 65 13.64 -5.15 -2.80
CA MET A 65 14.29 -4.05 -3.54
C MET A 65 15.80 -4.00 -3.26
N ARG A 66 16.34 -4.83 -2.39
CA ARG A 66 17.77 -4.95 -2.16
C ARG A 66 18.37 -5.83 -3.26
N GLN A 67 19.10 -5.21 -4.16
CA GLN A 67 19.96 -5.90 -5.10
C GLN A 67 20.87 -6.88 -4.31
N GLY A 68 20.69 -8.16 -4.52
CA GLY A 68 21.52 -9.19 -3.90
C GLY A 68 20.80 -10.37 -3.27
N SER A 69 19.48 -10.37 -3.19
CA SER A 69 18.77 -11.56 -2.74
C SER A 69 18.88 -12.70 -3.78
N PRO A 70 19.34 -13.91 -3.39
CA PRO A 70 19.51 -15.04 -4.33
C PRO A 70 18.17 -15.62 -4.81
N ARG A 71 17.04 -15.11 -4.37
CA ARG A 71 15.72 -15.57 -4.80
C ARG A 71 15.22 -14.69 -5.93
N SER A 72 15.31 -15.20 -7.15
CA SER A 72 14.76 -14.49 -8.30
C SER A 72 13.25 -14.24 -8.09
N PRO A 73 12.71 -13.12 -8.58
CA PRO A 73 11.27 -12.87 -8.57
C PRO A 73 10.45 -14.04 -9.14
N ARG A 74 10.99 -14.75 -10.15
CA ARG A 74 10.39 -15.97 -10.71
C ARG A 74 10.26 -17.12 -9.71
N ALA A 75 11.25 -17.33 -8.84
CA ALA A 75 11.19 -18.40 -7.85
C ALA A 75 10.16 -18.08 -6.74
N LEU A 76 10.05 -16.80 -6.37
CA LEU A 76 9.00 -16.32 -5.44
C LEU A 76 7.62 -16.48 -6.07
N ILE A 77 7.45 -16.07 -7.33
CA ILE A 77 6.22 -16.24 -8.11
C ILE A 77 5.85 -17.71 -8.24
N SER A 78 6.78 -18.59 -8.63
CA SER A 78 6.51 -20.02 -8.76
C SER A 78 6.11 -20.67 -7.44
N GLY A 79 6.79 -20.33 -6.34
CA GLY A 79 6.41 -20.79 -5.00
C GLY A 79 5.06 -20.24 -4.53
N ALA A 80 4.67 -19.07 -4.99
CA ALA A 80 3.39 -18.43 -4.72
C ALA A 80 2.25 -19.12 -5.48
N TYR A 81 2.41 -19.41 -6.77
CA TYR A 81 1.43 -20.18 -7.55
C TYR A 81 1.15 -21.55 -6.94
N SER A 82 2.20 -22.23 -6.45
CA SER A 82 2.04 -23.54 -5.80
C SER A 82 1.26 -23.44 -4.47
N ARG A 83 1.40 -22.34 -3.75
CA ARG A 83 0.61 -22.08 -2.52
C ARG A 83 -0.80 -21.63 -2.82
N ARG A 84 -1.00 -20.80 -3.85
CA ARG A 84 -2.30 -20.37 -4.36
C ARG A 84 -3.19 -21.58 -4.70
N ALA A 85 -2.66 -22.57 -5.40
CA ALA A 85 -3.39 -23.79 -5.71
C ALA A 85 -3.93 -24.51 -4.45
N ARG A 86 -3.32 -24.26 -3.27
CA ARG A 86 -3.74 -24.85 -2.00
C ARG A 86 -4.64 -23.91 -1.16
N GLN A 87 -4.51 -22.60 -1.29
CA GLN A 87 -5.18 -21.60 -0.43
C GLN A 87 -6.21 -20.72 -1.16
N GLY A 88 -6.24 -20.74 -2.48
CA GLY A 88 -7.31 -20.20 -3.32
C GLY A 88 -7.37 -18.69 -3.52
N PHE A 89 -6.56 -17.85 -2.84
CA PHE A 89 -6.74 -16.42 -2.93
C PHE A 89 -5.44 -15.59 -2.99
N THR A 90 -4.48 -15.80 -2.12
CA THR A 90 -3.24 -15.01 -2.07
C THR A 90 -2.06 -15.86 -1.64
N TRP A 91 -0.85 -15.46 -2.01
CA TRP A 91 0.37 -16.08 -1.53
C TRP A 91 0.75 -15.69 -0.09
N LEU A 92 0.17 -14.60 0.42
CA LEU A 92 0.34 -14.19 1.81
C LEU A 92 -0.24 -15.23 2.76
N ARG A 93 0.37 -15.36 3.93
CA ARG A 93 0.00 -16.39 4.88
C ARG A 93 -1.04 -15.85 5.87
N GLU A 94 -1.81 -16.74 6.44
CA GLU A 94 -2.69 -16.53 7.63
C GLU A 94 -3.31 -15.14 7.76
N GLY A 95 -2.90 -14.38 8.78
CA GLY A 95 -3.38 -13.04 9.06
C GLY A 95 -3.18 -12.05 7.93
N ALA A 96 -2.01 -12.10 7.26
CA ALA A 96 -1.69 -11.25 6.12
C ALA A 96 -2.66 -11.44 4.95
N SER A 97 -3.18 -12.65 4.73
CA SER A 97 -4.16 -12.90 3.67
C SER A 97 -5.49 -12.16 3.90
N ARG A 98 -5.93 -12.04 5.14
CA ARG A 98 -7.13 -11.26 5.50
C ARG A 98 -6.89 -9.77 5.32
N LEU A 99 -5.73 -9.29 5.74
CA LEU A 99 -5.34 -7.89 5.60
C LEU A 99 -5.19 -7.50 4.12
N ALA A 100 -4.65 -8.40 3.29
CA ALA A 100 -4.58 -8.20 1.84
C ALA A 100 -5.97 -8.08 1.20
N ARG A 101 -6.95 -8.90 1.61
CA ARG A 101 -8.34 -8.78 1.14
C ARG A 101 -8.97 -7.44 1.54
N GLN A 102 -8.68 -6.98 2.75
CA GLN A 102 -9.16 -5.67 3.21
C GLN A 102 -8.53 -4.56 2.39
N ALA A 103 -7.22 -4.58 2.20
CA ALA A 103 -6.50 -3.60 1.39
C ALA A 103 -6.99 -3.59 -0.06
N LEU A 104 -7.22 -4.77 -0.65
CA LEU A 104 -7.77 -4.91 -1.98
C LEU A 104 -9.17 -4.31 -2.10
N LYS A 105 -10.03 -4.53 -1.11
CA LYS A 105 -11.36 -3.95 -1.07
C LYS A 105 -11.31 -2.42 -1.04
N TYR A 106 -10.39 -1.84 -0.27
CA TYR A 106 -10.18 -0.41 -0.24
C TYR A 106 -9.68 0.11 -1.60
N SER A 107 -8.67 -0.53 -2.17
CA SER A 107 -8.17 -0.19 -3.50
C SER A 107 -9.28 -0.22 -4.55
N GLY A 108 -10.06 -1.29 -4.62
CA GLY A 108 -11.16 -1.43 -5.57
C GLY A 108 -12.29 -0.43 -5.37
N SER A 109 -12.61 -0.06 -4.11
CA SER A 109 -13.69 0.90 -3.83
C SER A 109 -13.30 2.36 -4.04
N THR A 110 -12.00 2.69 -4.00
CA THR A 110 -11.51 4.08 -4.07
C THR A 110 -10.63 4.38 -5.27
N GLY A 111 -10.22 3.35 -6.02
CA GLY A 111 -9.30 3.49 -7.15
C GLY A 111 -7.84 3.76 -6.75
N THR A 112 -7.50 3.77 -5.44
CA THR A 112 -6.12 4.01 -5.02
C THR A 112 -5.23 2.80 -5.25
N GLY A 113 -4.00 3.03 -5.72
CA GLY A 113 -2.98 1.99 -5.82
C GLY A 113 -2.24 1.70 -4.52
N TYR A 114 -2.42 2.50 -3.46
CA TYR A 114 -1.59 2.43 -2.26
C TYR A 114 -2.43 2.32 -0.99
N VAL A 115 -2.24 1.22 -0.25
CA VAL A 115 -2.88 0.98 1.04
C VAL A 115 -1.83 0.56 2.06
N ALA A 116 -1.64 1.35 3.11
CA ALA A 116 -0.79 1.02 4.23
C ALA A 116 -1.61 0.41 5.36
N ILE A 117 -1.11 -0.65 5.98
CA ILE A 117 -1.63 -1.21 7.23
C ILE A 117 -0.56 -1.06 8.29
N PHE A 118 -0.94 -0.53 9.45
CA PHE A 118 -0.03 -0.17 10.53
C PHE A 118 -0.57 -0.64 11.88
N ASP A 119 0.28 -1.32 12.67
CA ASP A 119 -0.08 -1.86 13.99
C ASP A 119 0.76 -1.29 15.14
N TRP A 120 1.29 -0.08 14.99
CA TRP A 120 2.15 0.65 15.94
C TRP A 120 3.58 0.10 16.08
N LYS A 121 3.84 -1.14 15.68
CA LYS A 121 5.15 -1.76 15.67
C LYS A 121 5.67 -1.97 14.26
N SER A 122 4.78 -2.33 13.37
CA SER A 122 5.10 -2.71 12.01
C SER A 122 4.15 -2.04 11.03
N MET A 123 4.59 -1.85 9.80
CA MET A 123 3.80 -1.34 8.70
C MET A 123 4.03 -2.20 7.46
N PHE A 124 2.95 -2.49 6.74
CA PHE A 124 3.03 -3.03 5.40
C PHE A 124 2.28 -2.12 4.43
N ILE A 125 2.97 -1.64 3.41
CA ILE A 125 2.39 -0.82 2.34
C ILE A 125 2.14 -1.72 1.14
N PHE A 126 0.87 -1.97 0.83
CA PHE A 126 0.45 -2.63 -0.40
C PHE A 126 0.61 -1.68 -1.57
N ASP A 127 1.17 -2.19 -2.66
CA ASP A 127 1.32 -1.51 -3.94
C ASP A 127 0.56 -2.30 -5.00
N PHE A 128 -0.62 -1.81 -5.35
CA PHE A 128 -1.49 -2.39 -6.38
C PHE A 128 -1.28 -1.71 -7.74
N GLU A 129 -0.29 -0.84 -7.86
CA GLU A 129 -0.05 -0.08 -9.07
C GLU A 129 0.29 -0.99 -10.26
N GLY A 130 -0.37 -0.73 -11.40
CA GLY A 130 -0.15 -1.48 -12.63
C GLY A 130 -0.56 -2.94 -12.56
N MET A 131 -1.36 -3.32 -11.56
CA MET A 131 -1.92 -4.67 -11.45
C MET A 131 -3.29 -4.71 -12.11
N ASP A 132 -3.48 -5.67 -13.02
CA ASP A 132 -4.81 -5.97 -13.55
C ASP A 132 -5.68 -6.65 -12.47
N GLU A 133 -7.02 -6.52 -12.59
CA GLU A 133 -7.95 -7.10 -11.60
C GLU A 133 -7.71 -8.59 -11.31
N GLY A 134 -7.21 -9.35 -12.27
CA GLY A 134 -6.84 -10.76 -12.10
C GLY A 134 -5.51 -10.99 -11.38
N GLU A 135 -4.68 -9.96 -11.21
CA GLU A 135 -3.35 -10.04 -10.59
C GLU A 135 -3.31 -9.56 -9.14
N TYR A 136 -4.38 -8.99 -8.62
CA TYR A 136 -4.48 -8.48 -7.25
C TYR A 136 -4.09 -9.49 -6.17
N GLU A 137 -4.13 -10.77 -6.51
CA GLU A 137 -3.68 -11.85 -5.65
C GLU A 137 -2.17 -11.85 -5.42
N LEU A 138 -1.41 -11.13 -6.25
CA LEU A 138 0.03 -10.98 -6.21
C LEU A 138 0.47 -9.70 -5.48
N ALA A 139 -0.37 -9.16 -4.60
CA ALA A 139 -0.10 -7.91 -3.89
C ALA A 139 1.36 -7.82 -3.44
N LYS A 140 2.09 -6.90 -4.08
CA LYS A 140 3.45 -6.53 -3.67
C LYS A 140 3.35 -5.52 -2.56
N GLY A 141 4.40 -5.43 -1.77
CA GLY A 141 4.44 -4.39 -0.76
C GLY A 141 5.79 -4.24 -0.12
N THR A 142 5.88 -3.21 0.71
CA THR A 142 7.07 -2.88 1.49
C THR A 142 6.77 -3.11 2.96
N TRP A 143 7.57 -3.93 3.60
CA TRP A 143 7.55 -4.14 5.05
C TRP A 143 8.48 -3.16 5.73
N PHE A 144 8.04 -2.65 6.85
CA PHE A 144 8.86 -1.89 7.77
C PHE A 144 8.52 -2.25 9.21
N GLU A 145 9.56 -2.38 10.03
CA GLU A 145 9.46 -2.56 11.47
C GLU A 145 10.49 -1.66 12.15
N GLU A 146 10.05 -0.90 13.13
CA GLU A 146 10.95 -0.07 13.91
C GLU A 146 11.78 -0.94 14.85
N THR A 147 13.10 -0.93 14.68
CA THR A 147 14.01 -1.68 15.54
C THR A 147 14.28 -0.87 16.80
N PRO A 148 13.92 -1.37 17.99
CA PRO A 148 14.21 -0.69 19.25
C PRO A 148 15.72 -0.43 19.40
N GLY A 149 16.10 0.83 19.60
CA GLY A 149 17.50 1.24 19.76
C GLY A 149 18.35 1.23 18.48
N GLY A 150 17.75 0.94 17.32
CA GLY A 150 18.42 1.01 16.04
C GLY A 150 18.61 2.46 15.57
N GLN A 151 19.77 2.76 14.98
CA GLN A 151 19.99 4.03 14.28
C GLN A 151 19.34 3.98 12.90
N SER A 152 18.09 3.52 12.79
CA SER A 152 17.38 3.60 11.52
C SER A 152 16.95 5.05 11.32
N TYR A 153 17.47 5.67 10.27
CA TYR A 153 17.01 6.99 9.82
C TYR A 153 15.62 6.92 9.19
N GLU A 154 15.15 5.70 8.90
CA GLU A 154 13.82 5.45 8.36
C GLU A 154 12.82 5.38 9.50
N THR A 155 11.76 6.16 9.37
CA THR A 155 10.63 6.18 10.30
C THR A 155 9.34 5.86 9.56
N PHE A 156 8.30 5.44 10.27
CA PHE A 156 6.95 5.28 9.70
C PHE A 156 6.48 6.52 8.94
N ARG A 157 6.83 7.72 9.44
CA ARG A 157 6.49 9.00 8.78
C ARG A 157 7.17 9.13 7.42
N MET A 158 8.45 8.77 7.33
CA MET A 158 9.18 8.82 6.05
C MET A 158 8.62 7.84 5.03
N LEU A 159 8.22 6.65 5.49
CA LEU A 159 7.58 5.66 4.62
C LEU A 159 6.21 6.11 4.12
N LEU A 160 5.38 6.66 5.01
CA LEU A 160 4.10 7.24 4.62
C LEU A 160 4.29 8.41 3.66
N PHE A 161 5.26 9.29 3.93
CA PHE A 161 5.60 10.36 3.00
C PHE A 161 6.06 9.82 1.64
N GLY A 162 6.93 8.80 1.62
CA GLY A 162 7.37 8.14 0.39
C GLY A 162 6.21 7.52 -0.40
N MET A 163 5.26 6.89 0.29
CA MET A 163 4.02 6.37 -0.31
C MET A 163 3.19 7.48 -0.95
N LEU A 164 2.99 8.59 -0.23
CA LEU A 164 2.24 9.74 -0.76
C LEU A 164 2.93 10.37 -1.96
N VAL A 165 4.26 10.52 -1.94
CA VAL A 165 5.03 11.03 -3.09
C VAL A 165 4.87 10.12 -4.30
N LYS A 166 4.93 8.79 -4.12
CA LYS A 166 4.66 7.84 -5.21
C LYS A 166 3.25 8.00 -5.76
N ALA A 167 2.25 8.10 -4.89
CA ALA A 167 0.87 8.30 -5.29
C ALA A 167 0.67 9.60 -6.06
N LEU A 168 1.29 10.70 -5.61
CA LEU A 168 1.26 12.00 -6.30
C LEU A 168 1.91 11.92 -7.69
N LYS A 169 3.09 11.29 -7.79
CA LYS A 169 3.79 11.10 -9.09
C LYS A 169 2.95 10.28 -10.07
N ARG A 170 2.33 9.21 -9.61
CA ARG A 170 1.45 8.37 -10.43
C ARG A 170 0.30 9.17 -11.04
N ASN A 171 -0.28 10.07 -10.26
CA ASN A 171 -1.40 10.89 -10.71
C ASN A 171 -0.94 12.18 -11.43
N GLY A 172 0.36 12.30 -11.77
CA GLY A 172 0.90 13.46 -12.50
C GLY A 172 0.87 14.78 -11.72
N LEU A 173 0.68 14.73 -10.40
CA LEU A 173 0.53 15.91 -9.54
C LEU A 173 1.88 16.51 -9.10
N VAL A 174 2.95 15.74 -9.20
CA VAL A 174 4.34 16.16 -8.96
C VAL A 174 5.30 15.43 -9.91
N ASN A 175 6.44 16.06 -10.21
CA ASN A 175 7.49 15.52 -11.07
C ASN A 175 8.47 14.60 -10.32
#